data_afb5e19f31a1acb28a1a330f4e3a2db9
#
_entry.id   afb5e19f31a1acb28a1a330f4e3a2db9
#
_cell.length_a   1.000
_cell.length_b   1.000
_cell.length_c   1.000
_cell.angle_alpha   90.00
_cell.angle_beta   90.00
_cell.angle_gamma   90.00
#
_symmetry.space_group_name_H-M   'P 1'
#
loop_
_entity.id
_entity.type
_entity.pdbx_description
1 polymer ?
#
loop_
_entity_poly.entity_id
_entity_poly.type
_entity_poly.pdbx_seq_one_letter_code
_entity_poly.pdbx_strand_id
1 'polypeptide(L)' 'MNQELLYKYFKGITSVEEEKMILDWIDASDENRNIFLKERMIYDISLFSDKQGNNEKKTVRI' A
#
# COMPACT_ATOMS: atom_id res chain seq x y z
N MET A 1 -13.21 3.24 -2.58
CA MET A 1 -11.96 4.05 -2.53
C MET A 1 -11.07 3.64 -3.68
N ASN A 2 -10.48 4.61 -4.33
CA ASN A 2 -9.60 4.36 -5.48
C ASN A 2 -8.29 3.72 -5.01
N GLN A 3 -7.95 2.60 -5.63
CA GLN A 3 -6.72 1.89 -5.27
C GLN A 3 -5.47 2.74 -5.52
N GLU A 4 -5.50 3.51 -6.60
CA GLU A 4 -4.38 4.39 -6.92
C GLU A 4 -4.14 5.40 -5.82
N LEU A 5 -5.21 5.93 -5.27
CA LEU A 5 -5.11 6.92 -4.21
C LEU A 5 -4.54 6.30 -2.95
N LEU A 6 -4.95 5.08 -2.64
CA LEU A 6 -4.41 4.37 -1.50
C LEU A 6 -2.92 4.12 -1.67
N TYR A 7 -2.51 3.75 -2.86
CA TYR A 7 -1.10 3.49 -3.12
C TYR A 7 -0.28 4.77 -2.98
N LYS A 8 -0.82 5.90 -3.44
CA LYS A 8 -0.16 7.18 -3.23
C LYS A 8 0.01 7.46 -1.75
N TYR A 9 -1.01 7.14 -0.98
CA TYR A 9 -0.96 7.33 0.47
C TYR A 9 0.15 6.47 1.08
N PHE A 10 0.23 5.23 0.66
CA PHE A 10 1.26 4.32 1.16
C PHE A 10 2.65 4.81 0.83
N LYS A 11 2.79 5.45 -0.32
CA LYS A 11 4.07 6.01 -0.74
C LYS A 11 4.37 7.35 -0.07
N GLY A 12 3.40 7.93 0.61
CA GLY A 12 3.60 9.19 1.29
C GLY A 12 3.60 10.38 0.37
N ILE A 13 2.91 10.31 -0.74
CA ILE A 13 2.89 11.40 -1.73
C ILE A 13 1.50 11.97 -1.95
N THR A 14 0.58 11.73 -1.01
CA THR A 14 -0.76 12.32 -1.08
C THR A 14 -0.74 13.74 -0.58
N SER A 15 -1.67 14.54 -1.09
CA SER A 15 -1.89 15.88 -0.55
C SER A 15 -2.61 15.78 0.79
N VAL A 16 -2.65 16.90 1.50
CA VAL A 16 -3.35 16.95 2.79
C VAL A 16 -4.82 16.60 2.61
N GLU A 17 -5.41 17.09 1.53
CA GLU A 17 -6.81 16.83 1.26
C GLU A 17 -7.07 15.37 0.94
N GLU A 18 -6.18 14.78 0.15
CA GLU A 18 -6.29 13.36 -0.17
C GLU A 18 -6.13 12.50 1.07
N GLU A 19 -5.18 12.86 1.90
CA GLU A 19 -4.95 12.14 3.14
C GLU A 19 -6.20 12.18 4.03
N LYS A 20 -6.81 13.36 4.14
CA LYS A 20 -8.00 13.50 4.94
C LYS A 20 -9.13 12.64 4.39
N MET A 21 -9.28 12.61 3.09
CA MET A 21 -10.31 11.79 2.47
C MET A 21 -10.13 10.32 2.83
N ILE A 22 -8.90 9.86 2.78
CA ILE A 22 -8.60 8.47 3.09
C ILE A 22 -8.90 8.17 4.56
N LEU A 23 -8.47 9.04 5.45
CA LEU A 23 -8.69 8.83 6.88
C LEU A 23 -10.18 8.86 7.21
N ASP A 24 -10.94 9.78 6.61
CA ASP A 24 -12.37 9.83 6.80
C ASP A 24 -13.03 8.55 6.30
N TRP A 25 -12.55 8.04 5.17
CA TRP A 25 -13.09 6.83 4.60
C TRP A 25 -12.82 5.62 5.50
N ILE A 26 -11.63 5.54 6.05
CA ILE A 26 -11.26 4.45 6.97
C ILE A 26 -12.15 4.49 8.20
N ASP A 27 -12.41 5.69 8.68
CA ASP A 27 -13.21 5.89 9.90
C ASP A 27 -14.69 5.62 9.68
N ALA A 28 -15.13 5.62 8.42
CA ALA A 28 -16.55 5.53 8.13
C ALA A 28 -17.12 4.15 8.43
N SER A 29 -16.32 3.09 8.34
CA SER A 29 -16.83 1.75 8.60
C SER A 29 -15.67 0.79 8.84
N ASP A 30 -15.98 -0.29 9.55
CA ASP A 30 -14.99 -1.35 9.77
C ASP A 30 -14.63 -2.02 8.46
N GLU A 31 -15.59 -2.13 7.58
CA GLU A 31 -15.35 -2.73 6.27
C GLU A 31 -14.30 -1.95 5.51
N ASN A 32 -14.42 -0.62 5.53
CA ASN A 32 -13.44 0.24 4.86
C ASN A 32 -12.06 0.05 5.45
N ARG A 33 -11.99 -0.05 6.76
CA ARG A 33 -10.71 -0.28 7.43
C ARG A 33 -10.11 -1.60 6.99
N ASN A 34 -10.92 -2.64 6.90
CA ASN A 34 -10.44 -3.94 6.46
C ASN A 34 -9.91 -3.89 5.03
N ILE A 35 -10.61 -3.17 4.18
CA ILE A 35 -10.15 -2.99 2.80
C ILE A 35 -8.81 -2.27 2.78
N PHE A 36 -8.68 -1.23 3.59
CA PHE A 36 -7.44 -0.48 3.68
C PHE A 36 -6.27 -1.39 4.10
N LEU A 37 -6.49 -2.17 5.13
CA LEU A 37 -5.45 -3.06 5.65
C LEU A 37 -5.08 -4.12 4.62
N LYS A 38 -6.05 -4.62 3.91
CA LYS A 38 -5.80 -5.60 2.87
C LYS A 38 -4.98 -5.01 1.73
N GLU A 39 -5.32 -3.80 1.32
CA GLU A 39 -4.57 -3.13 0.26
C GLU A 39 -3.15 -2.82 0.70
N ARG A 40 -2.98 -2.46 1.96
CA ARG A 40 -1.65 -2.21 2.49
C ARG A 40 -0.81 -3.48 2.46
N MET A 41 -1.41 -4.59 2.81
CA MET A 41 -0.71 -5.86 2.79
C MET A 41 -0.29 -6.22 1.38
N ILE A 42 -1.18 -6.00 0.42
CA ILE A 42 -0.88 -6.28 -0.98
C ILE A 42 0.26 -5.38 -1.46
N TYR A 43 0.22 -4.12 -1.06
CA TYR A 43 1.27 -3.18 -1.43
C TYR A 43 2.62 -3.62 -0.88
N ASP A 44 2.64 -4.02 0.38
CA ASP A 44 3.88 -4.47 1.02
C ASP A 44 4.44 -5.72 0.34
N ILE A 45 3.57 -6.65 0.01
CA ILE A 45 3.98 -7.87 -0.67
C ILE A 45 4.56 -7.54 -2.04
N SER A 46 3.93 -6.60 -2.72
CA SER A 46 4.39 -6.19 -4.04
C SER A 46 5.80 -5.63 -3.99
N LEU A 47 6.06 -4.77 -3.00
CA LEU A 47 7.39 -4.21 -2.83
C LEU A 47 8.40 -5.30 -2.48
N PHE A 48 8.01 -6.19 -1.61
CA PHE A 48 8.88 -7.26 -1.19
C PHE A 48 9.21 -8.19 -2.36
N SER A 49 8.23 -8.46 -3.17
CA SER A 49 8.44 -9.31 -4.34
C SER A 49 9.42 -8.71 -5.31
N ASP A 50 9.33 -7.41 -5.53
CA ASP A 50 10.27 -6.72 -6.41
C ASP A 50 11.69 -6.83 -5.88
N LYS A 51 11.85 -6.55 -4.60
CA LYS A 51 13.17 -6.66 -3.98
C LYS A 51 13.66 -8.08 -4.02
N GLN A 52 12.78 -9.00 -3.76
CA GLN A 52 13.14 -10.40 -3.73
C GLN A 52 13.65 -10.85 -5.09
N GLY A 53 13.02 -10.37 -6.14
CA GLY A 53 13.46 -10.70 -7.48
C GLY A 53 14.87 -10.26 -7.72
N ASN A 54 15.20 -9.06 -7.33
CA ASN A 54 16.55 -8.55 -7.47
C ASN A 54 17.53 -9.31 -6.60
N ASN A 55 17.15 -9.57 -5.37
CA ASN A 55 18.00 -10.31 -4.45
C ASN A 55 18.22 -11.73 -4.91
N GLU A 56 17.20 -12.27 -5.52
CA GLU A 56 17.26 -13.63 -5.99
C GLU A 56 18.42 -13.86 -6.95
N LYS A 57 18.63 -12.89 -7.81
CA LYS A 57 19.71 -12.99 -8.76
C LYS A 57 21.06 -13.05 -8.04
N LYS A 58 21.19 -12.24 -7.02
CA LYS A 58 22.43 -12.23 -6.24
C LYS A 58 22.59 -13.51 -5.46
N THR A 59 21.48 -13.96 -4.89
CA THR A 59 21.53 -15.15 -4.06
C THR A 59 21.95 -16.36 -4.86
N VAL A 60 21.48 -16.43 -6.07
CA VAL A 60 21.78 -17.59 -6.91
C VAL A 60 23.26 -17.72 -7.15
N ARG A 61 23.96 -16.61 -7.21
CA ARG A 61 25.39 -16.63 -7.43
C ARG A 61 26.18 -17.17 -6.25
N ILE A 62 25.58 -17.06 -5.12
CA ILE A 62 26.21 -17.51 -3.90
C ILE A 62 26.06 -19.01 -3.75
#